data_7a53f424a14609f8cac33896787efca8
#
_entry.id   7a53f424a14609f8cac33896787efca8
#
_cell.length_a   1.000
_cell.length_b   1.000
_cell.length_c   1.000
_cell.angle_alpha   90.00
_cell.angle_beta   90.00
_cell.angle_gamma   90.00
#
_symmetry.space_group_name_H-M   'P 1'
#
loop_
_entity.id
_entity.type
_entity.pdbx_description
1 polymer ?
#
loop_
_entity_poly.entity_id
_entity_poly.type
_entity_poly.pdbx_seq_one_letter_code
_entity_poly.pdbx_strand_id
1 'polypeptide(L)'
;MDRDADDGEFRHRNLPLLLLQAREQVLSHFRPLLNAHGLTEQQWRIVRALLDTGPLEPRQIVSHCGISSPSLAGVLARMEELGLVTRERLEHDQRRLSVSLTAKARALAQRMAPAVE
;
A
#
# COMPACT_ATOMS: atom_id res chain seq x y z
N MET A 1 -16.50 21.46 -37.14
CA MET A 1 -15.77 21.24 -35.91
C MET A 1 -16.06 19.85 -35.38
N ASP A 2 -15.03 19.11 -35.12
CA ASP A 2 -15.18 17.75 -34.67
C ASP A 2 -15.14 17.70 -33.16
N ARG A 3 -16.29 17.83 -32.56
CA ARG A 3 -16.44 17.81 -31.11
C ARG A 3 -16.03 16.50 -30.50
N ASP A 4 -16.35 15.40 -31.20
CA ASP A 4 -16.07 14.07 -30.66
C ASP A 4 -14.57 13.81 -30.58
N ALA A 5 -13.82 14.24 -31.58
CA ALA A 5 -12.36 14.11 -31.55
C ALA A 5 -11.75 14.97 -30.44
N ASP A 6 -12.22 16.21 -30.29
CA ASP A 6 -11.78 17.10 -29.23
C ASP A 6 -12.10 16.54 -27.85
N ASP A 7 -13.32 16.03 -27.67
CA ASP A 7 -13.74 15.44 -26.41
C ASP A 7 -12.93 14.18 -26.10
N GLY A 8 -12.66 13.35 -27.11
CA GLY A 8 -11.85 12.15 -26.94
C GLY A 8 -10.43 12.47 -26.53
N GLU A 9 -9.83 13.47 -27.20
CA GLU A 9 -8.48 13.93 -26.89
C GLU A 9 -8.41 14.54 -25.50
N PHE A 10 -9.41 15.32 -25.13
CA PHE A 10 -9.51 15.94 -23.81
C PHE A 10 -9.62 14.85 -22.73
N ARG A 11 -10.44 13.84 -22.95
CA ARG A 11 -10.58 12.72 -22.00
C ARG A 11 -9.28 11.99 -21.80
N HIS A 12 -8.51 11.75 -22.88
CA HIS A 12 -7.20 11.11 -22.78
C HIS A 12 -6.24 11.93 -21.92
N ARG A 13 -6.22 13.25 -22.15
CA ARG A 13 -5.35 14.16 -21.37
C ARG A 13 -5.73 14.19 -19.91
N ASN A 14 -7.03 14.01 -19.59
CA ASN A 14 -7.53 14.05 -18.24
C ASN A 14 -7.59 12.70 -17.57
N LEU A 15 -7.25 11.63 -18.27
CA LEU A 15 -7.34 10.28 -17.69
C LEU A 15 -6.54 10.14 -16.40
N PRO A 16 -5.28 10.61 -16.30
CA PRO A 16 -4.56 10.56 -15.03
C PRO A 16 -5.29 11.28 -13.90
N LEU A 17 -5.88 12.44 -14.17
CA LEU A 17 -6.63 13.20 -13.17
C LEU A 17 -7.89 12.44 -12.75
N LEU A 18 -8.61 11.86 -13.72
CA LEU A 18 -9.82 11.08 -13.43
C LEU A 18 -9.50 9.86 -12.58
N LEU A 19 -8.39 9.19 -12.87
CA LEU A 19 -7.93 8.05 -12.07
C LEU A 19 -7.57 8.49 -10.66
N LEU A 20 -6.89 9.62 -10.52
CA LEU A 20 -6.56 10.16 -9.21
C LEU A 20 -7.82 10.50 -8.42
N GLN A 21 -8.80 11.13 -9.05
CA GLN A 21 -10.07 11.48 -8.42
C GLN A 21 -10.85 10.24 -8.00
N ALA A 22 -10.89 9.22 -8.86
CA ALA A 22 -11.57 7.96 -8.55
C ALA A 22 -10.89 7.27 -7.37
N ARG A 23 -9.55 7.25 -7.34
CA ARG A 23 -8.77 6.70 -6.25
C ARG A 23 -9.11 7.42 -4.94
N GLU A 24 -9.10 8.76 -4.95
CA GLU A 24 -9.42 9.55 -3.76
C GLU A 24 -10.84 9.31 -3.28
N GLN A 25 -11.78 9.17 -4.20
CA GLN A 25 -13.17 8.89 -3.86
C GLN A 25 -13.32 7.54 -3.17
N VAL A 26 -12.67 6.51 -3.68
CA VAL A 26 -12.65 5.19 -3.06
C VAL A 26 -11.99 5.24 -1.69
N LEU A 27 -10.80 5.85 -1.60
CA LEU A 27 -10.04 5.92 -0.36
C LEU A 27 -10.77 6.71 0.72
N SER A 28 -11.56 7.74 0.35
CA SER A 28 -12.31 8.51 1.34
C SER A 28 -13.31 7.65 2.11
N HIS A 29 -13.80 6.58 1.50
CA HIS A 29 -14.69 5.63 2.17
C HIS A 29 -13.94 4.70 3.12
N PHE A 30 -12.69 4.38 2.82
CA PHE A 30 -11.91 3.43 3.60
C PHE A 30 -11.08 4.08 4.70
N ARG A 31 -10.73 5.37 4.56
CA ARG A 31 -9.91 6.06 5.57
C ARG A 31 -10.48 6.00 6.99
N PRO A 32 -11.78 6.23 7.21
CA PRO A 32 -12.31 6.08 8.56
C PRO A 32 -12.14 4.67 9.13
N LEU A 33 -12.31 3.64 8.28
CA LEU A 33 -12.12 2.26 8.68
C LEU A 33 -10.65 2.00 9.03
N LEU A 34 -9.73 2.46 8.19
CA LEU A 34 -8.30 2.32 8.46
C LEU A 34 -7.91 3.02 9.74
N ASN A 35 -8.37 4.25 9.93
CA ASN A 35 -8.09 5.04 11.13
C ASN A 35 -8.65 4.38 12.38
N ALA A 36 -9.82 3.76 12.30
CA ALA A 36 -10.43 3.04 13.40
C ALA A 36 -9.56 1.87 13.87
N HIS A 37 -8.78 1.30 12.96
CA HIS A 37 -7.84 0.22 13.26
C HIS A 37 -6.39 0.71 13.44
N GLY A 38 -6.18 2.03 13.45
CA GLY A 38 -4.87 2.62 13.68
C GLY A 38 -3.90 2.51 12.51
N LEU A 39 -4.44 2.39 11.29
CA LEU A 39 -3.62 2.24 10.09
C LEU A 39 -3.71 3.46 9.19
N THR A 40 -2.58 3.80 8.55
CA THR A 40 -2.57 4.72 7.42
C THR A 40 -2.78 3.96 6.12
N GLU A 41 -3.09 4.67 5.05
CA GLU A 41 -3.23 4.07 3.72
C GLU A 41 -1.94 3.37 3.28
N GLN A 42 -0.79 4.01 3.50
CA GLN A 42 0.50 3.41 3.13
C GLN A 42 0.75 2.12 3.91
N GLN A 43 0.46 2.13 5.21
CA GLN A 43 0.60 0.92 6.03
C GLN A 43 -0.29 -0.20 5.53
N TRP A 44 -1.54 0.11 5.19
CA TRP A 44 -2.47 -0.88 4.66
C TRP A 44 -1.99 -1.47 3.33
N ARG A 45 -1.47 -0.63 2.42
CA ARG A 45 -0.92 -1.13 1.15
C ARG A 45 0.22 -2.11 1.37
N ILE A 46 1.08 -1.84 2.35
CA ILE A 46 2.19 -2.74 2.68
C ILE A 46 1.66 -4.03 3.28
N VAL A 47 0.73 -3.94 4.23
CA VAL A 47 0.11 -5.13 4.82
C VAL A 47 -0.51 -6.01 3.73
N ARG A 48 -1.26 -5.39 2.81
CA ARG A 48 -1.91 -6.12 1.72
C ARG A 48 -0.90 -6.79 0.79
N ALA A 49 0.16 -6.10 0.44
CA ALA A 49 1.21 -6.66 -0.41
C ALA A 49 1.87 -7.87 0.24
N LEU A 50 2.21 -7.77 1.52
CA LEU A 50 2.83 -8.85 2.26
C LEU A 50 1.87 -10.03 2.48
N LEU A 51 0.59 -9.72 2.64
CA LEU A 51 -0.44 -10.75 2.77
C LEU A 51 -0.58 -11.55 1.48
N ASP A 52 -0.59 -10.87 0.34
CA ASP A 52 -0.79 -11.50 -0.97
C ASP A 52 0.44 -12.26 -1.46
N THR A 53 1.64 -11.76 -1.20
CA THR A 53 2.88 -12.30 -1.77
C THR A 53 3.75 -13.05 -0.77
N GLY A 54 3.56 -12.84 0.54
CA GLY A 54 4.48 -13.30 1.56
C GLY A 54 5.61 -12.30 1.80
N PRO A 55 6.69 -12.71 2.48
CA PRO A 55 7.79 -11.80 2.80
C PRO A 55 8.40 -11.15 1.57
N LEU A 56 8.73 -9.87 1.70
CA LEU A 56 9.32 -9.08 0.61
C LEU A 56 10.52 -8.31 1.13
N GLU A 57 11.47 -8.05 0.25
CA GLU A 57 12.54 -7.10 0.53
C GLU A 57 12.04 -5.67 0.33
N PRO A 58 12.64 -4.67 0.99
CA PRO A 58 12.17 -3.28 0.88
C PRO A 58 12.03 -2.77 -0.55
N ARG A 59 12.98 -3.08 -1.44
CA ARG A 59 12.89 -2.64 -2.84
C ARG A 59 11.69 -3.25 -3.57
N GLN A 60 11.29 -4.45 -3.18
CA GLN A 60 10.11 -5.09 -3.75
C GLN A 60 8.84 -4.40 -3.25
N ILE A 61 8.83 -3.98 -1.99
CA ILE A 61 7.71 -3.21 -1.43
C ILE A 61 7.58 -1.88 -2.16
N VAL A 62 8.70 -1.20 -2.44
CA VAL A 62 8.70 0.04 -3.23
C VAL A 62 7.98 -0.18 -4.57
N SER A 63 8.34 -1.25 -5.28
CA SER A 63 7.75 -1.57 -6.58
C SER A 63 6.26 -1.91 -6.45
N HIS A 64 5.91 -2.73 -5.49
CA HIS A 64 4.53 -3.20 -5.31
C HIS A 64 3.59 -2.09 -4.82
N CYS A 65 4.06 -1.24 -3.93
CA CYS A 65 3.20 -0.29 -3.22
C CYS A 65 3.28 1.13 -3.76
N GLY A 66 4.24 1.42 -4.65
CA GLY A 66 4.41 2.76 -5.19
C GLY A 66 4.82 3.78 -4.13
N ILE A 67 5.62 3.36 -3.15
CA ILE A 67 6.13 4.21 -2.09
C ILE A 67 7.60 4.48 -2.36
N SER A 68 8.06 5.73 -2.24
CA SER A 68 9.47 6.05 -2.45
C SER A 68 10.35 5.39 -1.38
N SER A 69 11.60 5.08 -1.73
CA SER A 69 12.52 4.43 -0.80
C SER A 69 12.74 5.23 0.50
N PRO A 70 12.94 6.55 0.46
CA PRO A 70 13.06 7.31 1.70
C PRO A 70 11.81 7.26 2.57
N SER A 71 10.63 7.33 1.96
CA SER A 71 9.36 7.24 2.69
C SER A 71 9.17 5.86 3.29
N LEU A 72 9.54 4.81 2.56
CA LEU A 72 9.37 3.44 3.02
C LEU A 72 10.16 3.17 4.31
N ALA A 73 11.38 3.69 4.41
CA ALA A 73 12.20 3.48 5.60
C ALA A 73 11.47 3.92 6.87
N GLY A 74 10.88 5.12 6.85
CA GLY A 74 10.12 5.64 7.98
C GLY A 74 8.84 4.86 8.24
N VAL A 75 8.13 4.48 7.19
CA VAL A 75 6.88 3.72 7.33
C VAL A 75 7.16 2.34 7.94
N LEU A 76 8.18 1.64 7.47
CA LEU A 76 8.55 0.32 8.00
C LEU A 76 9.01 0.41 9.45
N ALA A 77 9.80 1.40 9.80
CA ALA A 77 10.24 1.60 11.18
C ALA A 77 9.03 1.77 12.10
N ARG A 78 8.06 2.57 11.70
CA ARG A 78 6.83 2.78 12.46
C ARG A 78 6.01 1.52 12.56
N MET A 79 5.88 0.76 11.47
CA MET A 79 5.13 -0.49 11.46
C MET A 79 5.78 -1.54 12.37
N GLU A 80 7.10 -1.55 12.42
CA GLU A 80 7.82 -2.42 13.34
C GLU A 80 7.53 -2.05 14.80
N GLU A 81 7.55 -0.76 15.12
CA GLU A 81 7.18 -0.29 16.46
C GLU A 81 5.76 -0.68 16.84
N LEU A 82 4.84 -0.61 15.89
CA LEU A 82 3.44 -0.99 16.12
C LEU A 82 3.22 -2.50 16.19
N GLY A 83 4.26 -3.29 15.93
CA GLY A 83 4.17 -4.74 15.95
C GLY A 83 3.44 -5.32 14.74
N LEU A 84 3.46 -4.62 13.60
CA LEU A 84 2.78 -5.06 12.38
C LEU A 84 3.71 -5.86 11.46
N VAL A 85 4.99 -5.54 11.47
CA VAL A 85 5.99 -6.23 10.65
C VAL A 85 7.22 -6.56 11.47
N THR A 86 7.95 -7.57 11.02
CA THR A 86 9.31 -7.87 11.50
C THR A 86 10.26 -7.74 10.32
N ARG A 87 11.49 -7.36 10.62
CA ARG A 87 12.56 -7.27 9.61
C ARG A 87 13.67 -8.21 10.02
N GLU A 88 14.04 -9.11 9.11
CA GLU A 88 15.08 -10.09 9.36
C GLU A 88 16.07 -10.09 8.21
N ARG A 89 17.35 -10.24 8.55
CA ARG A 89 18.37 -10.43 7.52
C ARG A 89 18.31 -11.87 7.02
N LEU A 90 18.58 -12.05 5.72
CA LEU A 90 18.54 -13.37 5.13
C LEU A 90 19.77 -14.17 5.58
N GLU A 91 19.58 -15.47 5.84
CA GLU A 91 20.65 -16.35 6.29
C GLU A 91 21.82 -16.39 5.34
N HIS A 92 21.54 -16.35 4.03
CA HIS A 92 22.56 -16.52 2.99
C HIS A 92 23.19 -15.20 2.58
N ASP A 93 22.62 -14.07 2.95
CA ASP A 93 23.17 -12.75 2.61
C ASP A 93 22.70 -11.73 3.65
N GLN A 94 23.62 -11.39 4.56
CA GLN A 94 23.35 -10.47 5.66
C GLN A 94 23.08 -9.03 5.19
N ARG A 95 23.34 -8.73 3.91
CA ARG A 95 23.05 -7.43 3.34
C ARG A 95 21.61 -7.31 2.87
N ARG A 96 20.94 -8.44 2.73
CA ARG A 96 19.54 -8.49 2.28
C ARG A 96 18.60 -8.59 3.49
N LEU A 97 17.51 -7.87 3.41
CA LEU A 97 16.54 -7.76 4.48
C LEU A 97 15.18 -8.26 4.01
N SER A 98 14.53 -9.06 4.82
CA SER A 98 13.16 -9.54 4.53
C SER A 98 12.19 -8.93 5.51
N VAL A 99 11.06 -8.44 5.00
CA VAL A 99 9.98 -7.86 5.79
C VAL A 99 8.81 -8.84 5.78
N SER A 100 8.32 -9.19 6.96
CA SER A 100 7.22 -10.15 7.12
C SER A 100 6.13 -9.57 8.01
N LEU A 101 4.89 -10.00 7.78
CA LEU A 101 3.78 -9.66 8.67
C LEU A 101 3.87 -10.44 9.97
N THR A 102 3.49 -9.80 11.06
CA THR A 102 3.30 -10.46 12.35
C THR A 102 1.92 -11.15 12.39
N ALA A 103 1.73 -12.03 13.37
CA ALA A 103 0.41 -12.63 13.62
C ALA A 103 -0.64 -11.55 13.92
N LYS A 104 -0.24 -10.50 14.65
CA LYS A 104 -1.10 -9.35 14.95
C LYS A 104 -1.60 -8.68 13.66
N ALA A 105 -0.71 -8.44 12.72
CA ALA A 105 -1.05 -7.80 11.45
C ALA A 105 -1.98 -8.69 10.62
N ARG A 106 -1.73 -9.99 10.59
CA ARG A 106 -2.60 -10.93 9.86
C ARG A 106 -4.01 -10.96 10.45
N ALA A 107 -4.12 -10.98 11.77
CA ALA A 107 -5.42 -10.96 12.45
C ALA A 107 -6.16 -9.66 12.14
N LEU A 108 -5.45 -8.53 12.17
CA LEU A 108 -6.02 -7.22 11.83
C LEU A 108 -6.53 -7.19 10.40
N ALA A 109 -5.74 -7.69 9.46
CA ALA A 109 -6.12 -7.76 8.05
C ALA A 109 -7.37 -8.61 7.83
N GLN A 110 -7.48 -9.73 8.53
CA GLN A 110 -8.64 -10.61 8.44
C GLN A 110 -9.93 -9.91 8.91
N ARG A 111 -9.82 -9.09 9.95
CA ARG A 111 -10.97 -8.32 10.45
C ARG A 111 -11.40 -7.23 9.48
N MET A 112 -10.47 -6.68 8.72
CA MET A 112 -10.73 -5.59 7.78
C MET A 112 -11.12 -6.05 6.39
N ALA A 113 -10.70 -7.24 5.97
CA ALA A 113 -10.89 -7.73 4.61
C ALA A 113 -12.35 -7.70 4.13
N PRO A 114 -13.34 -8.14 4.92
CA PRO A 114 -14.73 -8.09 4.45
C PRO A 114 -15.26 -6.70 4.15
N ALA A 115 -14.71 -5.68 4.79
CA ALA A 115 -15.15 -4.30 4.58
C ALA A 115 -14.37 -3.60 3.46
N VAL A 116 -13.16 -4.07 3.16
CA VAL A 116 -12.26 -3.45 2.16
C VAL A 116 -12.41 -4.12 0.79
N GLU A 117 -12.72 -5.39 0.76
CA GLU A 117 -12.96 -6.13 -0.48
C GLU A 117 -14.37 -5.88 -1.00
#